data_7665fba01a1e0dc884b6bd9a3514bc07
#
_entry.id   7665fba01a1e0dc884b6bd9a3514bc07
#
_cell.length_a   1.000
_cell.length_b   1.000
_cell.length_c   1.000
_cell.angle_alpha   90.00
_cell.angle_beta   90.00
_cell.angle_gamma   90.00
#
_symmetry.space_group_name_H-M   'P 1'
#
loop_
_entity.id
_entity.type
_entity.pdbx_description
1 polymer ?
#
loop_
_entity_poly.entity_id
_entity_poly.type
_entity_poly.pdbx_seq_one_letter_code
_entity_poly.pdbx_strand_id
1 'polypeptide(L)'
;MRIGVARDNAFCFYYEDSLGLLRTVGAELVPFSPLSDSALPAGLDGLYLGGGYPELYAAQLSENRSMCSSVRAALEAGLPCIAECGGFMYLTEAIGEHPMVGFLPGRCFDAGKLARFGYVTLTAERDNLLCRAGGSIPAHEFHHWDAEQTGDTFTAAKPFGRSWPCVFATDTLYAGYPHFHFYANPSFAVRFLDACRKGKHHAGTDQTDGH
;
A
#
# COMPACT_ATOMS: atom_id res chain seq x y z
N MET A 1 9.80 -14.41 6.14
CA MET A 1 9.70 -13.34 5.13
C MET A 1 9.80 -12.01 5.83
N ARG A 2 10.55 -11.08 5.24
CA ARG A 2 10.79 -9.76 5.82
C ARG A 2 9.89 -8.74 5.13
N ILE A 3 8.94 -8.18 5.86
CA ILE A 3 8.00 -7.17 5.35
C ILE A 3 8.39 -5.82 5.94
N GLY A 4 8.78 -4.89 5.09
CA GLY A 4 9.03 -3.50 5.48
C GLY A 4 7.71 -2.82 5.85
N VAL A 5 7.65 -2.22 7.03
CA VAL A 5 6.46 -1.50 7.50
C VAL A 5 6.85 -0.05 7.74
N ALA A 6 6.28 0.87 6.96
CA ALA A 6 6.49 2.30 7.17
C ALA A 6 5.93 2.72 8.53
N ARG A 7 6.77 3.23 9.42
CA ARG A 7 6.33 3.56 10.78
C ARG A 7 7.06 4.78 11.33
N ASP A 8 6.38 5.92 11.22
CA ASP A 8 6.79 7.20 11.77
C ASP A 8 5.56 8.11 11.96
N ASN A 9 5.76 9.41 12.13
CA ASN A 9 4.67 10.36 12.34
C ASN A 9 3.78 10.54 11.10
N ALA A 10 4.29 10.29 9.90
CA ALA A 10 3.49 10.35 8.66
C ALA A 10 2.71 9.05 8.41
N PHE A 11 3.22 7.90 8.91
CA PHE A 11 2.66 6.56 8.70
C PHE A 11 2.45 5.87 10.05
N CYS A 12 1.34 6.17 10.71
CA CYS A 12 1.08 5.73 12.08
C CYS A 12 -0.22 4.92 12.25
N PHE A 13 -1.04 4.82 11.20
CA PHE A 13 -2.31 4.11 11.29
C PHE A 13 -2.19 2.68 10.77
N TYR A 14 -2.29 1.72 11.70
CA TYR A 14 -2.31 0.27 11.45
C TYR A 14 -3.27 -0.40 12.43
N TYR A 15 -3.89 -1.50 12.00
CA TYR A 15 -4.52 -2.43 12.92
C TYR A 15 -3.45 -3.36 13.50
N GLU A 16 -3.13 -3.23 14.79
CA GLU A 16 -2.06 -4.02 15.43
C GLU A 16 -2.33 -5.52 15.41
N ASP A 17 -3.59 -5.94 15.46
CA ASP A 17 -3.97 -7.34 15.31
C ASP A 17 -3.80 -7.84 13.85
N SER A 18 -4.02 -6.99 12.84
CA SER A 18 -3.66 -7.31 11.46
C SER A 18 -2.16 -7.51 11.28
N LEU A 19 -1.33 -6.66 11.90
CA LEU A 19 0.13 -6.88 11.96
C LEU A 19 0.49 -8.15 12.74
N GLY A 20 -0.25 -8.44 13.81
CA GLY A 20 -0.14 -9.68 14.58
C GLY A 20 -0.43 -10.92 13.74
N LEU A 21 -1.47 -10.87 12.89
CA LEU A 21 -1.79 -11.94 11.96
C LEU A 21 -0.64 -12.20 10.97
N LEU A 22 -0.08 -11.15 10.37
CA LEU A 22 1.07 -11.30 9.47
C LEU A 22 2.25 -12.00 10.16
N ARG A 23 2.56 -11.65 11.42
CA ARG A 23 3.59 -12.34 12.22
C ARG A 23 3.24 -13.80 12.45
N THR A 24 2.00 -14.09 12.81
CA THR A 24 1.52 -15.47 13.07
C THR A 24 1.64 -16.36 11.84
N VAL A 25 1.43 -15.82 10.64
CA VAL A 25 1.57 -16.57 9.38
C VAL A 25 2.98 -16.52 8.78
N GLY A 26 3.98 -16.03 9.56
CA GLY A 26 5.41 -16.18 9.29
C GLY A 26 6.11 -14.96 8.70
N ALA A 27 5.57 -13.74 8.88
CA ALA A 27 6.26 -12.51 8.55
C ALA A 27 7.11 -11.99 9.72
N GLU A 28 8.33 -11.56 9.42
CA GLU A 28 9.12 -10.64 10.22
C GLU A 28 8.79 -9.22 9.76
N LEU A 29 8.23 -8.41 10.65
CA LEU A 29 7.92 -7.01 10.34
C LEU A 29 9.14 -6.13 10.66
N VAL A 30 9.65 -5.46 9.65
CA VAL A 30 10.84 -4.60 9.71
C VAL A 30 10.38 -3.14 9.61
N PRO A 31 10.32 -2.40 10.73
CA PRO A 31 9.93 -0.99 10.67
C PRO A 31 11.00 -0.16 9.96
N PHE A 32 10.56 0.85 9.23
CA PHE A 32 11.41 1.89 8.66
C PHE A 32 10.66 3.23 8.63
N SER A 33 11.40 4.33 8.55
CA SER A 33 10.82 5.67 8.54
C SER A 33 11.02 6.36 7.18
N PRO A 34 9.96 6.53 6.38
CA PRO A 34 10.04 7.37 5.18
C PRO A 34 10.49 8.82 5.45
N LEU A 35 10.27 9.34 6.67
CA LEU A 35 10.71 10.69 7.04
C LEU A 35 12.20 10.81 7.31
N SER A 36 12.87 9.75 7.81
CA SER A 36 14.24 9.88 8.33
C SER A 36 15.25 8.89 7.74
N ASP A 37 14.81 7.71 7.30
CA ASP A 37 15.73 6.73 6.71
C ASP A 37 16.03 7.11 5.26
N SER A 38 17.25 6.86 4.81
CA SER A 38 17.68 7.22 3.46
C SER A 38 17.30 6.20 2.38
N ALA A 39 16.93 4.97 2.78
CA ALA A 39 16.54 3.89 1.88
C ALA A 39 15.73 2.83 2.62
N LEU A 40 15.05 1.97 1.87
CA LEU A 40 14.41 0.77 2.40
C LEU A 40 15.44 -0.15 3.08
N PRO A 41 15.06 -0.86 4.16
CA PRO A 41 15.87 -1.92 4.73
C PRO A 41 16.24 -2.99 3.68
N ALA A 42 17.45 -3.50 3.76
CA ALA A 42 17.90 -4.52 2.82
C ALA A 42 17.16 -5.86 2.99
N GLY A 43 16.98 -6.60 1.89
CA GLY A 43 16.44 -7.96 1.91
C GLY A 43 14.98 -8.04 2.30
N LEU A 44 14.16 -7.06 1.93
CA LEU A 44 12.72 -7.12 2.07
C LEU A 44 12.10 -8.05 1.02
N ASP A 45 11.05 -8.75 1.42
CA ASP A 45 10.24 -9.62 0.58
C ASP A 45 8.90 -8.96 0.20
N GLY A 46 8.55 -7.86 0.87
CA GLY A 46 7.34 -7.08 0.63
C GLY A 46 7.32 -5.78 1.42
N LEU A 47 6.37 -4.90 1.10
CA LEU A 47 6.14 -3.62 1.75
C LEU A 47 4.70 -3.50 2.27
N TYR A 48 4.54 -2.87 3.43
CA TYR A 48 3.27 -2.40 3.92
C TYR A 48 3.39 -0.91 4.31
N LEU A 49 2.79 -0.07 3.49
CA LEU A 49 2.68 1.37 3.68
C LEU A 49 1.27 1.66 4.20
N GLY A 50 1.14 1.82 5.50
CA GLY A 50 -0.16 2.05 6.15
C GLY A 50 -0.65 3.48 6.00
N GLY A 51 -1.73 3.75 6.71
CA GLY A 51 -2.30 5.09 6.78
C GLY A 51 -1.56 6.02 7.72
N GLY A 52 -2.05 7.23 7.81
CA GLY A 52 -1.50 8.30 8.62
C GLY A 52 -1.84 9.66 8.04
N TYR A 53 -0.92 10.59 8.21
CA TYR A 53 -1.08 11.99 7.81
C TYR A 53 0.11 12.47 6.98
N PRO A 54 0.41 11.84 5.82
CA PRO A 54 1.56 12.23 5.01
C PRO A 54 1.46 13.66 4.48
N GLU A 55 0.26 14.21 4.33
CA GLU A 55 0.03 15.59 3.92
C GLU A 55 0.59 16.62 4.92
N LEU A 56 0.63 16.29 6.20
CA LEU A 56 1.23 17.16 7.23
C LEU A 56 2.76 17.16 7.17
N TYR A 57 3.35 16.17 6.54
CA TYR A 57 4.80 15.96 6.41
C TYR A 57 5.25 15.98 4.94
N ALA A 58 4.39 16.45 4.03
CA ALA A 58 4.63 16.34 2.59
C ALA A 58 5.94 16.99 2.14
N ALA A 59 6.29 18.15 2.68
CA ALA A 59 7.57 18.79 2.40
C ALA A 59 8.77 17.92 2.80
N GLN A 60 8.77 17.38 4.03
CA GLN A 60 9.84 16.52 4.53
C GLN A 60 9.94 15.19 3.75
N LEU A 61 8.81 14.55 3.43
CA LEU A 61 8.78 13.37 2.59
C LEU A 61 9.34 13.65 1.19
N SER A 62 8.96 14.79 0.61
CA SER A 62 9.45 15.24 -0.70
C SER A 62 10.97 15.52 -0.71
N GLU A 63 11.51 16.05 0.36
CA GLU A 63 12.96 16.30 0.51
C GLU A 63 13.75 15.00 0.60
N ASN A 64 13.17 13.93 1.14
CA ASN A 64 13.82 12.62 1.24
C ASN A 64 13.78 11.85 -0.08
N ARG A 65 14.40 12.41 -1.10
CA ARG A 65 14.44 11.87 -2.47
C ARG A 65 15.07 10.48 -2.56
N SER A 66 16.04 10.19 -1.70
CA SER A 66 16.71 8.90 -1.67
C SER A 66 15.76 7.79 -1.25
N MET A 67 14.91 8.01 -0.23
CA MET A 67 13.87 7.07 0.16
C MET A 67 12.80 6.93 -0.93
N CYS A 68 12.31 8.04 -1.51
CA CYS A 68 11.35 7.97 -2.62
C CYS A 68 11.89 7.14 -3.79
N SER A 69 13.16 7.35 -4.17
CA SER A 69 13.83 6.57 -5.23
C SER A 69 13.97 5.10 -4.86
N SER A 70 14.31 4.79 -3.59
CA SER A 70 14.45 3.42 -3.10
C SER A 70 13.12 2.67 -3.14
N VAL A 71 12.02 3.32 -2.70
CA VAL A 71 10.66 2.75 -2.77
C VAL A 71 10.26 2.53 -4.23
N ARG A 72 10.44 3.54 -5.08
CA ARG A 72 10.10 3.44 -6.50
C ARG A 72 10.82 2.28 -7.18
N ALA A 73 12.14 2.19 -7.01
CA ALA A 73 12.95 1.13 -7.61
C ALA A 73 12.51 -0.27 -7.12
N ALA A 74 12.16 -0.41 -5.85
CA ALA A 74 11.67 -1.68 -5.30
C ALA A 74 10.32 -2.10 -5.93
N LEU A 75 9.40 -1.15 -6.11
CA LEU A 75 8.11 -1.40 -6.75
C LEU A 75 8.25 -1.72 -8.25
N GLU A 76 9.13 -0.99 -8.96
CA GLU A 76 9.45 -1.26 -10.36
C GLU A 76 10.10 -2.64 -10.54
N ALA A 77 10.86 -3.11 -9.55
CA ALA A 77 11.39 -4.47 -9.49
C ALA A 77 10.34 -5.54 -9.12
N GLY A 78 9.09 -5.15 -8.89
CA GLY A 78 7.98 -6.06 -8.59
C GLY A 78 7.89 -6.49 -7.13
N LEU A 79 8.48 -5.76 -6.18
CA LEU A 79 8.34 -6.04 -4.76
C LEU A 79 6.86 -5.93 -4.35
N PRO A 80 6.22 -6.99 -3.81
CA PRO A 80 4.84 -6.94 -3.38
C PRO A 80 4.57 -5.84 -2.35
N CYS A 81 3.55 -5.02 -2.58
CA CYS A 81 3.26 -3.86 -1.74
C CYS A 81 1.76 -3.71 -1.46
N ILE A 82 1.43 -3.48 -0.19
CA ILE A 82 0.13 -2.96 0.24
C ILE A 82 0.35 -1.50 0.65
N ALA A 83 -0.46 -0.58 0.09
CA ALA A 83 -0.42 0.85 0.39
C ALA A 83 -1.84 1.37 0.65
N GLU A 84 -2.14 1.68 1.91
CA GLU A 84 -3.46 2.15 2.34
C GLU A 84 -3.44 3.64 2.65
N CYS A 85 -4.43 4.39 2.17
CA CYS A 85 -4.68 5.79 2.50
C CYS A 85 -3.41 6.66 2.39
N GLY A 86 -2.75 7.00 3.49
CA GLY A 86 -1.50 7.74 3.48
C GLY A 86 -0.39 7.06 2.68
N GLY A 87 -0.29 5.72 2.76
CA GLY A 87 0.63 4.94 1.95
C GLY A 87 0.34 5.04 0.45
N PHE A 88 -0.95 5.02 0.06
CA PHE A 88 -1.36 5.28 -1.32
C PHE A 88 -0.95 6.69 -1.77
N MET A 89 -1.26 7.72 -0.96
CA MET A 89 -0.90 9.10 -1.28
C MET A 89 0.61 9.26 -1.51
N TYR A 90 1.43 8.60 -0.70
CA TYR A 90 2.89 8.63 -0.84
C TYR A 90 3.39 8.01 -2.16
N LEU A 91 2.66 7.04 -2.73
CA LEU A 91 3.02 6.41 -4.00
C LEU A 91 2.61 7.24 -5.23
N THR A 92 1.75 8.24 -5.10
CA THR A 92 1.31 9.12 -6.21
C THR A 92 2.42 10.06 -6.67
N GLU A 93 2.17 10.86 -7.71
CA GLU A 93 3.12 11.85 -8.23
C GLU A 93 3.41 12.97 -7.22
N ALA A 94 2.38 13.41 -6.47
CA ALA A 94 2.56 14.48 -5.50
C ALA A 94 1.41 14.53 -4.48
N ILE A 95 1.70 15.09 -3.30
CA ILE A 95 0.72 15.53 -2.31
C ILE A 95 0.76 17.07 -2.30
N GLY A 96 -0.31 17.72 -2.79
CA GLY A 96 -0.31 19.16 -3.05
C GLY A 96 0.80 19.53 -4.03
N GLU A 97 1.69 20.45 -3.62
CA GLU A 97 2.82 20.90 -4.43
C GLU A 97 4.08 20.02 -4.27
N HIS A 98 4.05 19.04 -3.35
CA HIS A 98 5.23 18.28 -2.95
C HIS A 98 5.33 16.96 -3.74
N PRO A 99 6.36 16.78 -4.59
CA PRO A 99 6.57 15.50 -5.30
C PRO A 99 6.79 14.33 -4.32
N MET A 100 6.19 13.18 -4.63
CA MET A 100 6.28 11.94 -3.86
C MET A 100 7.06 10.86 -4.62
N VAL A 101 6.76 9.58 -4.37
CA VAL A 101 7.41 8.44 -5.04
C VAL A 101 7.18 8.47 -6.55
N GLY A 102 6.00 8.92 -7.01
CA GLY A 102 5.65 9.02 -8.43
C GLY A 102 5.53 7.67 -9.14
N PHE A 103 5.19 6.62 -8.41
CA PHE A 103 4.96 5.29 -8.98
C PHE A 103 3.55 5.17 -9.56
N LEU A 104 2.56 5.79 -8.92
CA LEU A 104 1.18 5.84 -9.37
C LEU A 104 0.88 7.21 -10.02
N PRO A 105 0.01 7.23 -11.04
CA PRO A 105 -0.36 8.47 -11.72
C PRO A 105 -1.24 9.35 -10.85
N GLY A 106 -1.22 10.65 -11.12
CA GLY A 106 -2.08 11.65 -10.51
C GLY A 106 -1.52 12.20 -9.20
N ARG A 107 -2.15 13.26 -8.74
CA ARG A 107 -1.78 14.03 -7.55
C ARG A 107 -2.88 13.94 -6.50
N CYS A 108 -2.48 14.03 -5.23
CA CYS A 108 -3.41 14.19 -4.13
C CYS A 108 -3.58 15.67 -3.79
N PHE A 109 -4.80 16.08 -3.45
CA PHE A 109 -5.17 17.45 -3.15
C PHE A 109 -6.11 17.53 -1.95
N ASP A 110 -6.07 18.66 -1.23
CA ASP A 110 -7.03 18.93 -0.17
C ASP A 110 -8.42 19.21 -0.80
N ALA A 111 -9.39 18.37 -0.48
CA ALA A 111 -10.77 18.55 -0.96
C ALA A 111 -11.53 19.67 -0.22
N GLY A 112 -10.91 20.32 0.77
CA GLY A 112 -11.52 21.38 1.60
C GLY A 112 -12.69 20.91 2.46
N LYS A 113 -12.96 19.63 2.49
CA LYS A 113 -14.03 18.96 3.25
C LYS A 113 -13.70 17.48 3.42
N LEU A 114 -14.46 16.78 4.25
CA LEU A 114 -14.37 15.33 4.34
C LEU A 114 -14.74 14.71 2.99
N ALA A 115 -13.74 14.15 2.29
CA ALA A 115 -13.91 13.59 0.95
C ALA A 115 -14.72 12.29 1.01
N ARG A 116 -14.33 11.37 1.91
CA ARG A 116 -15.05 10.11 2.14
C ARG A 116 -15.03 9.72 3.60
N PHE A 117 -16.13 9.05 4.02
CA PHE A 117 -16.28 8.57 5.39
C PHE A 117 -17.13 7.31 5.47
N GLY A 118 -16.70 6.38 6.31
CA GLY A 118 -17.46 5.25 6.82
C GLY A 118 -17.18 3.93 6.12
N TYR A 119 -17.95 2.92 6.47
CA TYR A 119 -17.76 1.55 6.02
C TYR A 119 -18.19 1.34 4.57
N VAL A 120 -17.45 0.46 3.90
CA VAL A 120 -17.69 -0.01 2.54
C VAL A 120 -17.39 -1.49 2.45
N THR A 121 -17.93 -2.18 1.44
CA THR A 121 -17.44 -3.47 1.00
C THR A 121 -16.64 -3.26 -0.27
N LEU A 122 -15.38 -3.69 -0.27
CA LEU A 122 -14.54 -3.76 -1.47
C LEU A 122 -14.80 -5.07 -2.17
N THR A 123 -15.05 -5.02 -3.48
CA THR A 123 -15.15 -6.21 -4.34
C THR A 123 -14.18 -6.06 -5.49
N ALA A 124 -13.32 -7.06 -5.72
CA ALA A 124 -12.34 -7.05 -6.80
C ALA A 124 -13.01 -7.30 -8.16
N GLU A 125 -12.74 -6.44 -9.12
CA GLU A 125 -13.21 -6.57 -10.52
C GLU A 125 -12.32 -7.52 -11.34
N ARG A 126 -11.08 -7.73 -10.91
CA ARG A 126 -10.09 -8.59 -11.57
C ARG A 126 -9.12 -9.22 -10.56
N ASP A 127 -8.43 -10.27 -11.00
CA ASP A 127 -7.39 -10.93 -10.20
C ASP A 127 -6.30 -9.91 -9.82
N ASN A 128 -5.79 -10.02 -8.58
CA ASN A 128 -4.79 -9.10 -8.05
C ASN A 128 -4.01 -9.73 -6.88
N LEU A 129 -3.08 -8.95 -6.31
CA LEU A 129 -2.23 -9.35 -5.18
C LEU A 129 -2.99 -10.03 -4.05
N LEU A 130 -4.17 -9.50 -3.68
CA LEU A 130 -4.89 -9.90 -2.46
C LEU A 130 -5.99 -10.92 -2.71
N CYS A 131 -6.58 -10.97 -3.91
CA CYS A 131 -7.68 -11.88 -4.21
C CYS A 131 -7.86 -12.10 -5.71
N ARG A 132 -8.72 -13.06 -6.05
CA ARG A 132 -9.26 -13.21 -7.40
C ARG A 132 -10.44 -12.29 -7.61
N ALA A 133 -10.81 -12.08 -8.88
CA ALA A 133 -12.04 -11.39 -9.26
C ALA A 133 -13.24 -11.92 -8.46
N GLY A 134 -14.10 -11.00 -7.99
CA GLY A 134 -15.22 -11.31 -7.09
C GLY A 134 -14.84 -11.47 -5.61
N GLY A 135 -13.56 -11.53 -5.27
CA GLY A 135 -13.12 -11.55 -3.88
C GLY A 135 -13.48 -10.24 -3.17
N SER A 136 -13.97 -10.32 -1.93
CA SER A 136 -14.45 -9.14 -1.21
C SER A 136 -13.94 -9.07 0.22
N ILE A 137 -13.88 -7.84 0.75
CA ILE A 137 -13.51 -7.56 2.13
C ILE A 137 -14.21 -6.28 2.62
N PRO A 138 -14.74 -6.28 3.86
CA PRO A 138 -15.15 -5.06 4.53
C PRO A 138 -13.96 -4.12 4.75
N ALA A 139 -14.18 -2.84 4.49
CA ALA A 139 -13.19 -1.79 4.66
C ALA A 139 -13.83 -0.51 5.18
N HIS A 140 -13.03 0.48 5.51
CA HIS A 140 -13.54 1.81 5.79
C HIS A 140 -12.66 2.87 5.14
N GLU A 141 -13.25 4.03 4.88
CA GLU A 141 -12.56 5.23 4.42
C GLU A 141 -12.78 6.36 5.40
N PHE A 142 -11.73 7.13 5.66
CA PHE A 142 -11.80 8.37 6.41
C PHE A 142 -10.66 9.29 5.95
N HIS A 143 -10.96 10.19 5.00
CA HIS A 143 -9.93 11.08 4.47
C HIS A 143 -10.51 12.42 4.00
N HIS A 144 -9.75 13.49 4.18
CA HIS A 144 -10.02 14.84 3.72
C HIS A 144 -9.35 15.14 2.39
N TRP A 145 -8.19 14.52 2.15
CA TRP A 145 -7.50 14.60 0.88
C TRP A 145 -8.10 13.63 -0.13
N ASP A 146 -8.22 14.05 -1.39
CA ASP A 146 -8.66 13.21 -2.49
C ASP A 146 -7.56 13.12 -3.54
N ALA A 147 -7.72 12.30 -4.57
CA ALA A 147 -6.75 12.12 -5.63
C ALA A 147 -7.41 12.27 -6.99
N GLU A 148 -6.65 12.77 -7.97
CA GLU A 148 -7.09 12.89 -9.37
C GLU A 148 -7.42 11.52 -9.96
N GLN A 149 -6.73 10.49 -9.52
CA GLN A 149 -6.95 9.09 -9.92
C GLN A 149 -6.91 8.17 -8.70
N THR A 150 -7.90 7.29 -8.59
CA THR A 150 -8.04 6.37 -7.45
C THR A 150 -8.02 4.90 -7.86
N GLY A 151 -7.78 4.60 -9.15
CA GLY A 151 -7.83 3.24 -9.69
C GLY A 151 -9.25 2.71 -9.90
N ASP A 152 -9.32 1.49 -10.42
CA ASP A 152 -10.58 0.84 -10.82
C ASP A 152 -10.55 -0.69 -10.64
N THR A 153 -9.56 -1.20 -9.91
CA THR A 153 -9.41 -2.66 -9.73
C THR A 153 -10.42 -3.22 -8.74
N PHE A 154 -10.96 -2.37 -7.87
CA PHE A 154 -12.02 -2.70 -6.95
C PHE A 154 -13.21 -1.74 -7.11
N THR A 155 -14.38 -2.23 -6.76
CA THR A 155 -15.56 -1.41 -6.49
C THR A 155 -15.77 -1.34 -4.98
N ALA A 156 -15.81 -0.11 -4.45
CA ALA A 156 -16.25 0.15 -3.09
C ALA A 156 -17.76 0.40 -3.09
N ALA A 157 -18.50 -0.33 -2.26
CA ALA A 157 -19.94 -0.19 -2.12
C ALA A 157 -20.35 0.13 -0.68
N LYS A 158 -21.17 1.15 -0.49
CA LYS A 158 -21.85 1.42 0.78
C LYS A 158 -22.93 0.37 1.04
N PRO A 159 -23.29 0.10 2.30
CA PRO A 159 -24.42 -0.80 2.61
C PRO A 159 -25.71 -0.40 1.92
N PHE A 160 -25.90 0.88 1.63
CA PHE A 160 -27.07 1.44 0.94
C PHE A 160 -26.62 2.45 -0.12
N GLY A 161 -26.89 2.15 -1.37
CA GLY A 161 -27.03 3.05 -2.50
C GLY A 161 -25.78 3.37 -3.30
N ARG A 162 -24.66 3.83 -2.74
CA ARG A 162 -23.53 4.34 -3.51
C ARG A 162 -22.44 3.30 -3.70
N SER A 163 -21.91 3.22 -4.94
CA SER A 163 -20.68 2.50 -5.24
C SER A 163 -19.80 3.34 -6.16
N TRP A 164 -18.50 3.08 -6.13
CA TRP A 164 -17.52 3.76 -6.99
C TRP A 164 -16.31 2.87 -7.24
N PRO A 165 -15.66 3.01 -8.40
CA PRO A 165 -14.37 2.35 -8.65
C PRO A 165 -13.30 2.95 -7.75
N CYS A 166 -12.36 2.11 -7.34
CA CYS A 166 -11.24 2.51 -6.50
C CYS A 166 -10.11 1.48 -6.60
N VAL A 167 -8.98 1.81 -5.99
CA VAL A 167 -7.79 0.96 -5.82
C VAL A 167 -7.09 0.64 -7.13
N PHE A 168 -5.81 0.97 -7.18
CA PHE A 168 -4.85 0.40 -8.12
C PHE A 168 -4.38 -0.94 -7.57
N ALA A 169 -4.65 -2.03 -8.26
CA ALA A 169 -4.09 -3.30 -7.86
C ALA A 169 -3.63 -4.11 -9.07
N THR A 170 -2.51 -4.81 -8.88
CA THR A 170 -1.86 -5.73 -9.82
C THR A 170 -1.48 -7.01 -9.09
N ASP A 171 -0.72 -7.90 -9.71
CA ASP A 171 -0.20 -9.10 -9.03
C ASP A 171 0.79 -8.78 -7.90
N THR A 172 1.35 -7.57 -7.88
CA THR A 172 2.35 -7.13 -6.89
C THR A 172 1.95 -5.89 -6.10
N LEU A 173 0.84 -5.25 -6.41
CA LEU A 173 0.41 -4.02 -5.75
C LEU A 173 -1.05 -4.09 -5.29
N TYR A 174 -1.32 -3.51 -4.13
CA TYR A 174 -2.61 -2.98 -3.71
C TYR A 174 -2.38 -1.55 -3.21
N ALA A 175 -3.02 -0.55 -3.80
CA ALA A 175 -2.87 0.84 -3.39
C ALA A 175 -4.20 1.62 -3.53
N GLY A 176 -4.69 2.19 -2.44
CA GLY A 176 -5.94 2.96 -2.42
C GLY A 176 -6.27 3.56 -1.07
N TYR A 177 -7.32 4.38 -1.01
CA TYR A 177 -7.77 4.99 0.23
C TYR A 177 -8.38 4.02 1.25
N PRO A 178 -9.12 2.96 0.83
CA PRO A 178 -9.77 2.10 1.80
C PRO A 178 -8.78 1.36 2.70
N HIS A 179 -9.08 1.34 4.01
CA HIS A 179 -8.42 0.51 5.01
C HIS A 179 -9.22 -0.75 5.22
N PHE A 180 -8.57 -1.89 5.23
CA PHE A 180 -9.20 -3.16 5.54
C PHE A 180 -8.52 -3.86 6.72
N HIS A 181 -9.26 -4.74 7.36
CA HIS A 181 -8.80 -5.52 8.49
C HIS A 181 -8.62 -6.98 8.04
N PHE A 182 -7.42 -7.54 8.17
CA PHE A 182 -7.13 -8.89 7.65
C PHE A 182 -8.02 -9.99 8.26
N TYR A 183 -8.47 -9.83 9.52
CA TYR A 183 -9.39 -10.81 10.11
C TYR A 183 -10.78 -10.81 9.49
N ALA A 184 -11.16 -9.77 8.77
CA ALA A 184 -12.41 -9.76 8.00
C ALA A 184 -12.35 -10.70 6.77
N ASN A 185 -11.15 -10.93 6.23
CA ASN A 185 -10.85 -11.93 5.21
C ASN A 185 -9.37 -12.36 5.28
N PRO A 186 -9.01 -13.35 6.12
CA PRO A 186 -7.62 -13.76 6.31
C PRO A 186 -6.91 -14.26 5.05
N SER A 187 -7.65 -14.65 4.01
CA SER A 187 -7.06 -15.07 2.74
C SER A 187 -6.26 -13.94 2.06
N PHE A 188 -6.59 -12.67 2.33
CA PHE A 188 -5.86 -11.50 1.82
C PHE A 188 -4.43 -11.47 2.38
N ALA A 189 -4.27 -11.72 3.69
CA ALA A 189 -2.96 -11.82 4.31
C ALA A 189 -2.14 -12.99 3.75
N VAL A 190 -2.77 -14.16 3.60
CA VAL A 190 -2.10 -15.35 3.05
C VAL A 190 -1.62 -15.11 1.62
N ARG A 191 -2.47 -14.55 0.76
CA ARG A 191 -2.10 -14.27 -0.63
C ARG A 191 -0.97 -13.23 -0.74
N PHE A 192 -1.02 -12.18 0.07
CA PHE A 192 0.07 -11.20 0.13
C PHE A 192 1.40 -11.89 0.48
N LEU A 193 1.41 -12.73 1.52
CA LEU A 193 2.63 -13.43 1.90
C LEU A 193 3.07 -14.48 0.88
N ASP A 194 2.15 -15.11 0.17
CA ASP A 194 2.48 -16.03 -0.93
C ASP A 194 3.14 -15.30 -2.11
N ALA A 195 2.68 -14.09 -2.42
CA ALA A 195 3.36 -13.24 -3.42
C ALA A 195 4.77 -12.86 -2.96
N CYS A 196 4.95 -12.48 -1.69
CA CYS A 196 6.26 -12.19 -1.11
C CYS A 196 7.23 -13.39 -1.16
N ARG A 197 6.73 -14.62 -1.01
CA ARG A 197 7.55 -15.85 -1.16
C ARG A 197 8.01 -16.08 -2.60
N LYS A 198 7.16 -15.84 -3.58
CA LYS A 198 7.45 -16.07 -5.00
C LYS A 198 8.53 -15.12 -5.53
N GLY A 199 8.55 -13.87 -5.07
CA GLY A 199 9.57 -12.89 -5.43
C GLY A 199 11.00 -13.35 -5.09
N LYS A 200 11.18 -14.09 -4.00
CA LYS A 200 12.48 -14.68 -3.62
C LYS A 200 13.04 -15.69 -4.63
N HIS A 201 12.17 -16.49 -5.22
CA HIS A 201 12.61 -17.55 -6.14
C HIS A 201 13.09 -17.02 -7.51
N HIS A 202 12.65 -15.82 -7.93
CA HIS A 202 13.10 -15.20 -9.17
C HIS A 202 14.44 -14.47 -9.01
N ALA A 203 14.75 -13.95 -7.84
CA ALA A 203 16.02 -13.28 -7.56
C ALA A 203 17.21 -14.26 -7.36
N GLY A 204 16.94 -15.54 -7.13
CA GLY A 204 17.94 -16.57 -6.85
C GLY A 204 18.40 -17.40 -8.05
N THR A 205 17.72 -17.30 -9.21
CA THR A 205 18.02 -18.12 -10.39
C THR A 205 18.97 -17.47 -11.39
N ASP A 206 19.34 -16.21 -11.22
CA ASP A 206 20.19 -15.47 -12.15
C ASP A 206 21.71 -15.49 -11.78
N GLN A 207 22.13 -16.31 -10.80
CA GLN A 207 23.55 -16.41 -10.37
C GLN A 207 24.23 -17.76 -10.59
N THR A 208 23.67 -18.65 -11.42
CA THR A 208 24.36 -19.88 -11.76
C THR A 208 24.24 -20.16 -13.27
N ASP A 209 25.05 -19.49 -14.06
CA ASP A 209 25.61 -20.01 -15.30
C ASP A 209 26.70 -19.06 -15.84
N GLY A 210 27.91 -19.26 -15.34
CA GLY A 210 29.10 -18.54 -15.73
C GLY A 210 30.33 -19.38 -15.42
N HIS A 211 30.51 -20.48 -16.16
CA HIS A 211 31.81 -21.14 -16.28
C HIS A 211 32.06 -21.49 -17.75
#